data_02f1453999d61eb9dcc310477d9d9809
#
_entry.id   02f1453999d61eb9dcc310477d9d9809
#
_cell.length_a   1.000
_cell.length_b   1.000
_cell.length_c   1.000
_cell.angle_alpha   90.00
_cell.angle_beta   90.00
_cell.angle_gamma   90.00
#
_symmetry.space_group_name_H-M   'P 1'
#
loop_
_entity.id
_entity.type
_entity.pdbx_description
1 polymer ?
#
loop_
_entity_poly.entity_id
_entity_poly.type
_entity_poly.pdbx_seq_one_letter_code
_entity_poly.pdbx_strand_id
1 'polypeptide(L)'
;MILEGFKFSINFLKDNFRKLITILSIPIILEIMLNSFSATDEGFTAVYLVTTLGLFIQTWAQCMLIIFIAEKESTRSISDLSIYTLYKLPIVIIWSLFVGLAVTLGIFLLILPGIYIGLRYFFYVFEILLSSSKSVEAMKDTFAMTDGKVMQIFLYLVPLIFTAILLSISIYSLTDFFIIGILYNYLLIVFSALYSFYLYTHIKSSTNGT
;
A
#
# COMPACT_ATOMS: atom_id res chain seq x y z
N MET A 1 -7.18 -19.08 6.42
CA MET A 1 -6.26 -18.10 5.80
C MET A 1 -6.95 -16.77 5.46
N ILE A 2 -7.90 -16.66 4.51
CA ILE A 2 -8.60 -15.38 4.20
C ILE A 2 -9.24 -14.77 5.45
N LEU A 3 -10.07 -15.53 6.17
CA LEU A 3 -10.72 -15.12 7.43
C LEU A 3 -9.72 -14.74 8.53
N GLU A 4 -8.58 -15.38 8.57
CA GLU A 4 -7.52 -15.08 9.55
C GLU A 4 -6.84 -13.77 9.24
N GLY A 5 -6.59 -13.46 7.96
CA GLY A 5 -6.09 -12.15 7.53
C GLY A 5 -7.05 -11.01 7.90
N PHE A 6 -8.36 -11.21 7.69
CA PHE A 6 -9.38 -10.24 8.13
C PHE A 6 -9.41 -10.08 9.65
N LYS A 7 -9.38 -11.18 10.41
CA LYS A 7 -9.33 -11.14 11.88
C LYS A 7 -8.07 -10.43 12.38
N PHE A 8 -6.91 -10.74 11.80
CA PHE A 8 -5.65 -10.07 12.10
C PHE A 8 -5.77 -8.56 11.91
N SER A 9 -6.27 -8.14 10.74
CA SER A 9 -6.41 -6.71 10.41
C SER A 9 -7.33 -5.99 11.39
N ILE A 10 -8.49 -6.58 11.73
CA ILE A 10 -9.46 -5.99 12.66
C ILE A 10 -8.88 -5.92 14.08
N ASN A 11 -8.23 -6.97 14.56
CA ASN A 11 -7.64 -6.98 15.89
C ASN A 11 -6.51 -5.96 15.99
N PHE A 12 -5.60 -5.93 15.00
CA PHE A 12 -4.52 -4.96 14.97
C PHE A 12 -5.03 -3.51 14.97
N LEU A 13 -6.09 -3.23 14.19
CA LEU A 13 -6.74 -1.92 14.18
C LEU A 13 -7.27 -1.54 15.55
N LYS A 14 -7.95 -2.44 16.26
CA LYS A 14 -8.48 -2.18 17.61
C LYS A 14 -7.37 -1.88 18.61
N ASP A 15 -6.31 -2.70 18.59
CA ASP A 15 -5.23 -2.62 19.57
C ASP A 15 -4.34 -1.38 19.35
N ASN A 16 -4.20 -0.92 18.10
CA ASN A 16 -3.28 0.15 17.72
C ASN A 16 -3.96 1.41 17.18
N PHE A 17 -5.26 1.57 17.37
CA PHE A 17 -6.07 2.62 16.75
C PHE A 17 -5.51 4.04 17.00
N ARG A 18 -5.14 4.36 18.23
CA ARG A 18 -4.56 5.68 18.58
C ARG A 18 -3.24 5.94 17.85
N LYS A 19 -2.35 4.96 17.81
CA LYS A 19 -1.06 5.08 17.12
C LYS A 19 -1.25 5.24 15.61
N LEU A 20 -2.16 4.49 15.02
CA LEU A 20 -2.49 4.58 13.61
C LEU A 20 -3.03 5.96 13.23
N ILE A 21 -3.96 6.52 14.02
CA ILE A 21 -4.46 7.89 13.80
C ILE A 21 -3.32 8.90 13.88
N THR A 22 -2.42 8.77 14.86
CA THR A 22 -1.31 9.71 15.01
C THR A 22 -0.33 9.63 13.83
N ILE A 23 -0.02 8.41 13.33
CA ILE A 23 0.84 8.22 12.16
C ILE A 23 0.20 8.83 10.90
N LEU A 24 -1.10 8.63 10.73
CA LEU A 24 -1.81 9.06 9.53
C LEU A 24 -2.27 10.52 9.58
N SER A 25 -2.25 11.18 10.76
CA SER A 25 -2.70 12.57 10.90
C SER A 25 -1.95 13.53 9.98
N ILE A 26 -0.63 13.39 9.88
CA ILE A 26 0.20 14.26 9.03
C ILE A 26 -0.13 14.06 7.54
N PRO A 27 -0.09 12.84 6.97
CA PRO A 27 -0.50 12.62 5.59
C PRO A 27 -1.91 13.09 5.28
N ILE A 28 -2.89 12.82 6.15
CA ILE A 28 -4.28 13.23 5.96
C ILE A 28 -4.40 14.77 5.92
N ILE A 29 -3.78 15.47 6.86
CA ILE A 29 -3.81 16.94 6.89
C ILE A 29 -3.16 17.52 5.63
N LEU A 30 -2.01 17.00 5.21
CA LEU A 30 -1.34 17.44 3.99
C LEU A 30 -2.22 17.23 2.75
N GLU A 31 -2.92 16.11 2.65
CA GLU A 31 -3.79 15.81 1.51
C GLU A 31 -5.05 16.70 1.51
N ILE A 32 -5.64 16.97 2.69
CA ILE A 32 -6.76 17.93 2.81
C ILE A 32 -6.31 19.33 2.39
N MET A 33 -5.16 19.80 2.86
CA MET A 33 -4.63 21.09 2.46
C MET A 33 -4.38 21.17 0.95
N LEU A 34 -3.76 20.14 0.39
CA LEU A 34 -3.45 20.06 -1.03
C LEU A 34 -4.73 20.13 -1.90
N ASN A 35 -5.74 19.36 -1.54
CA ASN A 35 -7.03 19.39 -2.25
C ASN A 35 -7.79 20.72 -2.09
N SER A 36 -7.63 21.40 -0.95
CA SER A 36 -8.23 22.73 -0.75
C SER A 36 -7.64 23.76 -1.68
N PHE A 37 -6.35 23.69 -2.00
CA PHE A 37 -5.73 24.55 -3.01
C PHE A 37 -6.25 24.27 -4.43
N SER A 38 -6.48 23.00 -4.78
CA SER A 38 -7.02 22.63 -6.10
C SER A 38 -8.43 23.12 -6.35
N ALA A 39 -9.25 23.26 -5.28
CA ALA A 39 -10.62 23.72 -5.40
C ALA A 39 -10.72 25.20 -5.84
N THR A 40 -9.65 25.98 -5.73
CA THR A 40 -9.59 27.40 -6.10
C THR A 40 -9.04 27.66 -7.50
N ASP A 41 -8.41 26.65 -8.12
CA ASP A 41 -7.77 26.78 -9.44
C ASP A 41 -8.19 25.60 -10.34
N GLU A 42 -9.05 25.88 -11.32
CA GLU A 42 -9.59 24.88 -12.27
C GLU A 42 -8.59 24.53 -13.40
N GLY A 43 -7.35 25.02 -13.33
CA GLY A 43 -6.33 24.79 -14.35
C GLY A 43 -5.90 23.32 -14.41
N PHE A 44 -5.78 22.76 -15.64
CA PHE A 44 -5.30 21.40 -15.88
C PHE A 44 -3.98 21.09 -15.15
N THR A 45 -3.07 22.08 -15.08
CA THR A 45 -1.79 21.98 -14.40
C THR A 45 -1.94 21.80 -12.88
N ALA A 46 -2.89 22.52 -12.24
CA ALA A 46 -3.14 22.42 -10.82
C ALA A 46 -3.68 21.02 -10.45
N VAL A 47 -4.62 20.50 -11.23
CA VAL A 47 -5.17 19.14 -11.03
C VAL A 47 -4.08 18.09 -11.13
N TYR A 48 -3.18 18.21 -12.12
CA TYR A 48 -2.05 17.27 -12.28
C TYR A 48 -1.08 17.31 -11.10
N LEU A 49 -0.71 18.52 -10.64
CA LEU A 49 0.18 18.69 -9.50
C LEU A 49 -0.42 18.12 -8.22
N VAL A 50 -1.69 18.43 -7.94
CA VAL A 50 -2.40 17.94 -6.76
C VAL A 50 -2.48 16.42 -6.77
N THR A 51 -2.87 15.82 -7.90
CA THR A 51 -2.95 14.36 -8.02
C THR A 51 -1.58 13.69 -7.82
N THR A 52 -0.53 14.24 -8.43
CA THR A 52 0.83 13.69 -8.32
C THR A 52 1.36 13.79 -6.88
N LEU A 53 1.19 14.93 -6.23
CA LEU A 53 1.60 15.12 -4.84
C LEU A 53 0.77 14.26 -3.89
N GLY A 54 -0.54 14.11 -4.14
CA GLY A 54 -1.41 13.22 -3.40
C GLY A 54 -0.94 11.76 -3.45
N LEU A 55 -0.60 11.24 -4.63
CA LEU A 55 -0.02 9.90 -4.77
C LEU A 55 1.28 9.74 -3.98
N PHE A 56 2.12 10.78 -3.94
CA PHE A 56 3.36 10.79 -3.16
C PHE A 56 3.07 10.67 -1.66
N ILE A 57 2.13 11.47 -1.15
CA ILE A 57 1.71 11.47 0.26
C ILE A 57 1.12 10.11 0.64
N GLN A 58 0.26 9.54 -0.20
CA GLN A 58 -0.36 8.22 0.03
C GLN A 58 0.68 7.10 0.03
N THR A 59 1.64 7.12 -0.91
CA THR A 59 2.73 6.14 -0.94
C THR A 59 3.61 6.24 0.32
N TRP A 60 3.91 7.46 0.77
CA TRP A 60 4.64 7.69 2.00
C TRP A 60 3.88 7.16 3.23
N ALA A 61 2.58 7.44 3.34
CA ALA A 61 1.72 6.92 4.40
C ALA A 61 1.69 5.38 4.41
N GLN A 62 1.57 4.76 3.24
CA GLN A 62 1.60 3.30 3.10
C GLN A 62 2.94 2.71 3.56
N CYS A 63 4.07 3.32 3.18
CA CYS A 63 5.39 2.88 3.64
C CYS A 63 5.55 3.00 5.16
N MET A 64 5.07 4.10 5.76
CA MET A 64 5.07 4.28 7.23
C MET A 64 4.26 3.17 7.92
N LEU A 65 3.08 2.85 7.40
CA LEU A 65 2.23 1.80 7.92
C LEU A 65 2.90 0.42 7.86
N ILE A 66 3.51 0.07 6.73
CA ILE A 66 4.19 -1.23 6.56
C ILE A 66 5.30 -1.39 7.62
N ILE A 67 6.12 -0.37 7.81
CA ILE A 67 7.21 -0.41 8.80
C ILE A 67 6.63 -0.48 10.21
N PHE A 68 5.61 0.34 10.53
CA PHE A 68 4.94 0.32 11.82
C PHE A 68 4.33 -1.05 12.16
N ILE A 69 3.69 -1.70 11.18
CA ILE A 69 3.08 -3.03 11.37
C ILE A 69 4.17 -4.08 11.60
N ALA A 70 5.28 -4.01 10.85
CA ALA A 70 6.38 -4.96 10.95
C ALA A 70 7.15 -4.82 12.28
N GLU A 71 7.30 -3.60 12.77
CA GLU A 71 8.01 -3.28 14.01
C GLU A 71 7.06 -3.17 15.22
N LYS A 72 6.12 -4.12 15.37
CA LYS A 72 5.02 -4.13 16.34
C LYS A 72 5.39 -3.72 17.79
N GLU A 73 6.65 -3.90 18.17
CA GLU A 73 7.21 -3.53 19.48
C GLU A 73 8.23 -2.40 19.40
N SER A 74 8.35 -1.75 18.24
CA SER A 74 9.33 -0.68 18.06
C SER A 74 9.02 0.51 18.96
N THR A 75 10.04 0.94 19.69
CA THR A 75 10.07 2.18 20.47
C THR A 75 10.36 3.40 19.61
N ARG A 76 10.39 3.26 18.28
CA ARG A 76 10.69 4.38 17.39
C ARG A 76 9.65 5.48 17.53
N SER A 77 10.15 6.70 17.63
CA SER A 77 9.32 7.90 17.55
C SER A 77 8.66 8.00 16.16
N ILE A 78 7.49 8.63 16.11
CA ILE A 78 6.79 8.88 14.81
C ILE A 78 7.67 9.72 13.88
N SER A 79 8.46 10.66 14.43
CA SER A 79 9.42 11.45 13.66
C SER A 79 10.51 10.57 13.02
N ASP A 80 11.07 9.62 13.79
CA ASP A 80 12.11 8.72 13.29
C ASP A 80 11.54 7.78 12.20
N LEU A 81 10.32 7.28 12.39
CA LEU A 81 9.60 6.47 11.41
C LEU A 81 9.38 7.26 10.11
N SER A 82 8.94 8.51 10.22
CA SER A 82 8.71 9.42 9.11
C SER A 82 9.99 9.68 8.30
N ILE A 83 11.08 10.05 8.98
CA ILE A 83 12.38 10.33 8.36
C ILE A 83 12.94 9.09 7.68
N TYR A 84 12.90 7.94 8.35
CA TYR A 84 13.36 6.67 7.78
C TYR A 84 12.59 6.31 6.51
N THR A 85 11.28 6.49 6.55
CA THR A 85 10.41 6.20 5.40
C THR A 85 10.69 7.15 4.23
N LEU A 86 10.86 8.45 4.49
CA LEU A 86 11.22 9.43 3.48
C LEU A 86 12.55 9.10 2.79
N TYR A 87 13.52 8.58 3.54
CA TYR A 87 14.80 8.14 2.97
C TYR A 87 14.65 6.93 2.03
N LYS A 88 13.74 6.01 2.35
CA LYS A 88 13.45 4.83 1.51
C LYS A 88 12.50 5.13 0.34
N LEU A 89 11.72 6.20 0.42
CA LEU A 89 10.68 6.53 -0.54
C LEU A 89 11.15 6.63 -2.00
N PRO A 90 12.29 7.29 -2.32
CA PRO A 90 12.75 7.39 -3.72
C PRO A 90 12.97 6.02 -4.36
N ILE A 91 13.52 5.07 -3.62
CA ILE A 91 13.78 3.72 -4.15
C ILE A 91 12.48 2.94 -4.34
N VAL A 92 11.52 3.09 -3.43
CA VAL A 92 10.18 2.51 -3.59
C VAL A 92 9.51 3.06 -4.85
N ILE A 93 9.56 4.37 -5.07
CA ILE A 93 8.94 5.00 -6.25
C ILE A 93 9.61 4.54 -7.54
N ILE A 94 10.93 4.48 -7.60
CA ILE A 94 11.65 4.00 -8.79
C ILE A 94 11.19 2.58 -9.13
N TRP A 95 11.17 1.68 -8.16
CA TRP A 95 10.73 0.31 -8.41
C TRP A 95 9.24 0.19 -8.70
N SER A 96 8.39 1.06 -8.10
CA SER A 96 6.97 1.15 -8.44
C SER A 96 6.76 1.52 -9.92
N LEU A 97 7.57 2.44 -10.45
CA LEU A 97 7.52 2.81 -11.86
C LEU A 97 7.93 1.64 -12.76
N PHE A 98 9.00 0.92 -12.43
CA PHE A 98 9.43 -0.26 -13.20
C PHE A 98 8.39 -1.38 -13.18
N VAL A 99 7.87 -1.73 -12.00
CA VAL A 99 6.83 -2.76 -11.87
C VAL A 99 5.55 -2.31 -12.59
N GLY A 100 5.14 -1.05 -12.41
CA GLY A 100 3.97 -0.49 -13.06
C GLY A 100 4.10 -0.51 -14.59
N LEU A 101 5.27 -0.15 -15.13
CA LEU A 101 5.53 -0.22 -16.57
C LEU A 101 5.49 -1.67 -17.08
N ALA A 102 6.10 -2.61 -16.36
CA ALA A 102 6.11 -4.03 -16.72
C ALA A 102 4.69 -4.63 -16.72
N VAL A 103 3.87 -4.28 -15.71
CA VAL A 103 2.46 -4.69 -15.62
C VAL A 103 1.65 -4.09 -16.77
N THR A 104 1.80 -2.80 -17.04
CA THR A 104 1.08 -2.09 -18.10
C THR A 104 1.41 -2.67 -19.46
N LEU A 105 2.69 -2.90 -19.77
CA LEU A 105 3.12 -3.56 -21.00
C LEU A 105 2.58 -5.00 -21.09
N GLY A 106 2.59 -5.73 -19.97
CA GLY A 106 2.04 -7.07 -19.89
C GLY A 106 0.52 -7.09 -20.20
N ILE A 107 -0.25 -6.14 -19.66
CA ILE A 107 -1.68 -6.00 -19.92
C ILE A 107 -1.93 -5.59 -21.37
N PHE A 108 -1.11 -4.70 -21.93
CA PHE A 108 -1.22 -4.24 -23.31
C PHE A 108 -0.97 -5.38 -24.32
N LEU A 109 0.00 -6.25 -24.04
CA LEU A 109 0.27 -7.42 -24.88
C LEU A 109 -0.82 -8.49 -24.73
N LEU A 110 -1.11 -8.89 -23.52
CA LEU A 110 -2.14 -9.85 -23.14
C LEU A 110 -2.48 -9.65 -21.66
N ILE A 111 -3.74 -9.56 -21.30
CA ILE A 111 -4.20 -9.27 -19.92
C ILE A 111 -3.56 -10.21 -18.89
N LEU A 112 -3.49 -11.52 -19.17
CA LEU A 112 -2.98 -12.52 -18.25
C LEU A 112 -1.49 -12.35 -17.86
N PRO A 113 -0.56 -12.08 -18.80
CA PRO A 113 0.83 -11.78 -18.43
C PRO A 113 0.98 -10.56 -17.53
N GLY A 114 0.20 -9.50 -17.75
CA GLY A 114 0.22 -8.30 -16.90
C GLY A 114 -0.22 -8.61 -15.47
N ILE A 115 -1.32 -9.34 -15.29
CA ILE A 115 -1.79 -9.81 -13.99
C ILE A 115 -0.73 -10.70 -13.33
N TYR A 116 -0.16 -11.63 -14.08
CA TYR A 116 0.89 -12.53 -13.58
C TYR A 116 2.10 -11.75 -13.04
N ILE A 117 2.61 -10.77 -13.80
CA ILE A 117 3.73 -9.92 -13.38
C ILE A 117 3.35 -9.13 -12.11
N GLY A 118 2.17 -8.53 -12.07
CA GLY A 118 1.69 -7.81 -10.89
C GLY A 118 1.65 -8.67 -9.64
N LEU A 119 1.18 -9.91 -9.75
CA LEU A 119 1.14 -10.85 -8.63
C LEU A 119 2.53 -11.32 -8.20
N ARG A 120 3.46 -11.52 -9.15
CA ARG A 120 4.84 -11.91 -8.87
C ARG A 120 5.61 -10.85 -8.09
N TYR A 121 5.35 -9.58 -8.37
CA TYR A 121 5.99 -8.45 -7.69
C TYR A 121 5.13 -7.81 -6.62
N PHE A 122 4.01 -8.40 -6.23
CA PHE A 122 3.07 -7.82 -5.27
C PHE A 122 3.72 -7.40 -3.93
N PHE A 123 4.70 -8.16 -3.47
CA PHE A 123 5.36 -7.93 -2.17
C PHE A 123 6.66 -7.10 -2.25
N TYR A 124 7.01 -6.53 -3.41
CA TYR A 124 8.29 -5.82 -3.57
C TYR A 124 8.47 -4.66 -2.58
N VAL A 125 7.41 -3.93 -2.25
CA VAL A 125 7.47 -2.83 -1.29
C VAL A 125 7.85 -3.34 0.10
N PHE A 126 7.28 -4.47 0.52
CA PHE A 126 7.61 -5.09 1.80
C PHE A 126 9.08 -5.52 1.85
N GLU A 127 9.58 -6.16 0.80
CA GLU A 127 11.00 -6.57 0.74
C GLU A 127 11.95 -5.36 0.72
N ILE A 128 11.65 -4.30 -0.03
CA ILE A 128 12.49 -3.08 -0.04
C ILE A 128 12.50 -2.39 1.32
N LEU A 129 11.38 -2.35 2.03
CA LEU A 129 11.27 -1.66 3.32
C LEU A 129 11.83 -2.48 4.48
N LEU A 130 11.59 -3.79 4.50
CA LEU A 130 11.85 -4.65 5.65
C LEU A 130 13.13 -5.48 5.52
N SER A 131 13.64 -5.68 4.30
CA SER A 131 14.91 -6.36 4.10
C SER A 131 16.09 -5.41 4.27
N SER A 132 17.20 -5.93 4.77
CA SER A 132 18.50 -5.25 4.78
C SER A 132 19.23 -5.37 3.44
N SER A 133 18.69 -6.14 2.50
CA SER A 133 19.26 -6.38 1.17
C SER A 133 19.25 -5.14 0.29
N LYS A 134 20.12 -5.13 -0.73
CA LYS A 134 20.05 -4.10 -1.77
C LYS A 134 18.72 -4.24 -2.53
N SER A 135 18.19 -3.13 -3.04
CA SER A 135 16.88 -3.09 -3.69
C SER A 135 16.73 -4.09 -4.85
N VAL A 136 17.80 -4.35 -5.61
CA VAL A 136 17.81 -5.35 -6.68
C VAL A 136 17.66 -6.77 -6.14
N GLU A 137 18.28 -7.06 -4.99
CA GLU A 137 18.17 -8.35 -4.31
C GLU A 137 16.74 -8.51 -3.76
N ALA A 138 16.18 -7.48 -3.13
CA ALA A 138 14.78 -7.46 -2.67
C ALA A 138 13.79 -7.77 -3.79
N MET A 139 14.04 -7.30 -5.01
CA MET A 139 13.20 -7.64 -6.18
C MET A 139 13.34 -9.12 -6.58
N LYS A 140 14.56 -9.66 -6.55
CA LYS A 140 14.80 -11.10 -6.82
C LYS A 140 14.16 -11.98 -5.74
N ASP A 141 14.29 -11.58 -4.47
CA ASP A 141 13.69 -12.28 -3.33
C ASP A 141 12.17 -12.31 -3.43
N THR A 142 11.54 -11.18 -3.82
CA THR A 142 10.11 -11.11 -4.07
C THR A 142 9.70 -12.10 -5.17
N PHE A 143 10.44 -12.11 -6.26
CA PHE A 143 10.16 -13.01 -7.38
C PHE A 143 10.31 -14.47 -6.97
N ALA A 144 11.37 -14.82 -6.25
CA ALA A 144 11.60 -16.19 -5.75
C ALA A 144 10.54 -16.63 -4.74
N MET A 145 10.17 -15.75 -3.79
CA MET A 145 9.17 -16.02 -2.75
C MET A 145 7.78 -16.31 -3.31
N THR A 146 7.41 -15.66 -4.42
CA THR A 146 6.11 -15.83 -5.07
C THR A 146 6.06 -16.97 -6.07
N ASP A 147 7.16 -17.69 -6.27
CA ASP A 147 7.21 -18.81 -7.20
C ASP A 147 6.29 -19.97 -6.78
N GLY A 148 5.52 -20.49 -7.73
CA GLY A 148 4.50 -21.51 -7.48
C GLY A 148 3.29 -21.05 -6.64
N LYS A 149 3.28 -19.79 -6.11
CA LYS A 149 2.23 -19.30 -5.20
C LYS A 149 1.31 -18.23 -5.82
N VAL A 150 1.48 -17.92 -7.10
CA VAL A 150 0.75 -16.85 -7.80
C VAL A 150 -0.77 -17.02 -7.69
N MET A 151 -1.29 -18.24 -7.89
CA MET A 151 -2.71 -18.52 -7.77
C MET A 151 -3.21 -18.32 -6.33
N GLN A 152 -2.42 -18.69 -5.34
CA GLN A 152 -2.75 -18.49 -3.93
C GLN A 152 -2.84 -17.00 -3.61
N ILE A 153 -1.87 -16.19 -4.06
CA ILE A 153 -1.85 -14.74 -3.89
C ILE A 153 -3.08 -14.12 -4.58
N PHE A 154 -3.38 -14.54 -5.81
CA PHE A 154 -4.56 -14.08 -6.55
C PHE A 154 -5.84 -14.32 -5.78
N LEU A 155 -6.09 -15.56 -5.34
CA LEU A 155 -7.29 -15.92 -4.58
C LEU A 155 -7.43 -15.14 -3.26
N TYR A 156 -6.30 -14.75 -2.68
CA TYR A 156 -6.28 -13.94 -1.47
C TYR A 156 -6.66 -12.49 -1.73
N LEU A 157 -6.20 -11.93 -2.85
CA LEU A 157 -6.44 -10.53 -3.20
C LEU A 157 -7.85 -10.28 -3.75
N VAL A 158 -8.47 -11.27 -4.38
CA VAL A 158 -9.82 -11.13 -4.95
C VAL A 158 -10.85 -10.60 -3.94
N PRO A 159 -11.00 -11.15 -2.72
CA PRO A 159 -11.96 -10.62 -1.75
C PRO A 159 -11.62 -9.20 -1.31
N LEU A 160 -10.33 -8.88 -1.15
CA LEU A 160 -9.88 -7.54 -0.78
C LEU A 160 -10.24 -6.51 -1.86
N ILE A 161 -9.92 -6.82 -3.13
CA ILE A 161 -10.24 -5.96 -4.28
C ILE A 161 -11.74 -5.79 -4.41
N PHE A 162 -12.51 -6.87 -4.31
CA PHE A 162 -13.96 -6.83 -4.44
C PHE A 162 -14.61 -5.99 -3.35
N THR A 163 -14.20 -6.16 -2.09
CA THR A 163 -14.70 -5.34 -0.97
C THR A 163 -14.31 -3.87 -1.13
N ALA A 164 -13.09 -3.57 -1.57
CA ALA A 164 -12.64 -2.22 -1.83
C ALA A 164 -13.47 -1.53 -2.93
N ILE A 165 -13.75 -2.23 -4.04
CA ILE A 165 -14.56 -1.71 -5.14
C ILE A 165 -16.00 -1.44 -4.68
N LEU A 166 -16.66 -2.40 -4.01
CA LEU A 166 -18.03 -2.24 -3.52
C LEU A 166 -18.15 -1.05 -2.55
N LEU A 167 -17.23 -0.95 -1.61
CA LEU A 167 -17.21 0.16 -0.65
C LEU A 167 -16.94 1.50 -1.33
N SER A 168 -16.03 1.56 -2.31
CA SER A 168 -15.76 2.77 -3.08
C SER A 168 -17.00 3.25 -3.81
N ILE A 169 -17.69 2.36 -4.54
CA ILE A 169 -18.93 2.71 -5.24
C ILE A 169 -19.99 3.24 -4.26
N SER A 170 -20.15 2.58 -3.11
CA SER A 170 -21.14 2.97 -2.10
C SER A 170 -20.85 4.36 -1.53
N ILE A 171 -19.60 4.70 -1.25
CA ILE A 171 -19.23 5.99 -0.68
C ILE A 171 -19.35 7.11 -1.70
N TYR A 172 -18.83 6.91 -2.93
CA TYR A 172 -18.95 7.91 -3.98
C TYR A 172 -20.40 8.20 -4.38
N SER A 173 -21.31 7.22 -4.21
CA SER A 173 -22.74 7.44 -4.48
C SER A 173 -23.49 8.16 -3.34
N LEU A 174 -22.92 8.19 -2.13
CA LEU A 174 -23.59 8.69 -0.93
C LEU A 174 -23.05 10.04 -0.45
N THR A 175 -21.88 10.49 -0.92
CA THR A 175 -21.22 11.69 -0.37
C THR A 175 -20.65 12.62 -1.43
N ASP A 176 -21.10 13.89 -1.41
CA ASP A 176 -20.46 14.99 -2.13
C ASP A 176 -19.28 15.61 -1.33
N PHE A 177 -18.98 15.07 -0.14
CA PHE A 177 -17.93 15.60 0.73
C PHE A 177 -16.57 14.97 0.46
N PHE A 178 -15.66 15.71 -0.16
CA PHE A 178 -14.30 15.23 -0.49
C PHE A 178 -13.49 14.78 0.74
N ILE A 179 -13.73 15.37 1.93
CA ILE A 179 -13.05 14.97 3.18
C ILE A 179 -13.38 13.53 3.56
N ILE A 180 -14.64 13.12 3.39
CA ILE A 180 -15.07 11.75 3.65
C ILE A 180 -14.36 10.79 2.69
N GLY A 181 -14.19 11.19 1.43
CA GLY A 181 -13.42 10.43 0.45
C GLY A 181 -11.96 10.23 0.85
N ILE A 182 -11.29 11.27 1.34
CA ILE A 182 -9.90 11.18 1.84
C ILE A 182 -9.83 10.21 3.03
N LEU A 183 -10.66 10.40 4.05
CA LEU A 183 -10.67 9.55 5.24
C LEU A 183 -10.92 8.08 4.87
N TYR A 184 -11.83 7.84 3.94
CA TYR A 184 -12.10 6.51 3.44
C TYR A 184 -10.90 5.89 2.71
N ASN A 185 -10.21 6.64 1.86
CA ASN A 185 -9.00 6.18 1.20
C ASN A 185 -7.93 5.75 2.20
N TYR A 186 -7.72 6.54 3.27
CA TYR A 186 -6.76 6.16 4.31
C TYR A 186 -7.20 4.92 5.09
N LEU A 187 -8.49 4.74 5.33
CA LEU A 187 -9.01 3.51 5.93
C LEU A 187 -8.71 2.29 5.04
N LEU A 188 -8.91 2.42 3.73
CA LEU A 188 -8.56 1.36 2.77
C LEU A 188 -7.06 1.09 2.72
N ILE A 189 -6.22 2.13 2.75
CA ILE A 189 -4.75 1.98 2.79
C ILE A 189 -4.34 1.20 4.03
N VAL A 190 -4.86 1.53 5.21
CA VAL A 190 -4.56 0.81 6.45
C VAL A 190 -4.98 -0.65 6.36
N PHE A 191 -6.22 -0.88 5.95
CA PHE A 191 -6.76 -2.25 5.88
C PHE A 191 -6.01 -3.10 4.85
N SER A 192 -5.73 -2.54 3.67
CA SER A 192 -4.97 -3.24 2.63
C SER A 192 -3.53 -3.52 3.05
N ALA A 193 -2.87 -2.59 3.75
CA ALA A 193 -1.51 -2.78 4.26
C ALA A 193 -1.46 -3.91 5.30
N LEU A 194 -2.40 -3.94 6.25
CA LEU A 194 -2.49 -4.98 7.28
C LEU A 194 -2.75 -6.36 6.68
N TYR A 195 -3.72 -6.43 5.77
CA TYR A 195 -4.09 -7.67 5.11
C TYR A 195 -2.95 -8.21 4.23
N SER A 196 -2.31 -7.33 3.46
CA SER A 196 -1.17 -7.69 2.61
C SER A 196 0.06 -8.07 3.43
N PHE A 197 0.28 -7.42 4.58
CA PHE A 197 1.36 -7.80 5.50
C PHE A 197 1.14 -9.20 6.09
N TYR A 198 -0.08 -9.53 6.50
CA TYR A 198 -0.41 -10.88 6.95
C TYR A 198 -0.10 -11.93 5.86
N LEU A 199 -0.50 -11.65 4.62
CA LEU A 199 -0.22 -12.53 3.48
C LEU A 199 1.29 -12.65 3.20
N TYR A 200 2.01 -11.52 3.24
CA TYR A 200 3.46 -11.49 3.07
C TYR A 200 4.18 -12.37 4.09
N THR A 201 3.86 -12.22 5.38
CA THR A 201 4.50 -13.01 6.45
C THR A 201 4.19 -14.51 6.30
N HIS A 202 2.97 -14.86 5.93
CA HIS A 202 2.56 -16.25 5.71
C HIS A 202 3.30 -16.88 4.52
N ILE A 203 3.43 -16.18 3.40
CA ILE A 203 4.14 -16.66 2.22
C ILE A 203 5.65 -16.78 2.49
N LYS A 204 6.23 -15.79 3.17
CA LYS A 204 7.66 -15.78 3.53
C LYS A 204 8.02 -16.92 4.47
N SER A 205 7.21 -17.19 5.48
CA SER A 205 7.43 -18.30 6.41
C SER A 205 7.37 -19.67 5.72
N SER A 206 6.46 -19.83 4.75
CA SER A 206 6.34 -21.08 3.98
C SER A 206 7.48 -21.29 2.97
N THR A 207 8.25 -20.26 2.63
CA THR A 207 9.41 -20.37 1.73
C THR A 207 10.69 -20.70 2.51
N ASN A 208 10.82 -20.20 3.75
CA ASN A 208 11.99 -20.45 4.59
C ASN A 208 11.94 -21.80 5.32
N GLY A 209 10.82 -22.52 5.28
CA GLY A 209 10.63 -23.83 5.90
C GLY A 209 10.83 -25.01 4.96
N THR A 210 11.17 -24.75 3.69
CA THR A 210 11.52 -25.74 2.66
C THR A 210 13.00 -25.66 2.35
#